data_6227be950aba772374b3ff72a261fd3d
#
_entry.id   6227be950aba772374b3ff72a261fd3d
#
_cell.length_a   1.000
_cell.length_b   1.000
_cell.length_c   1.000
_cell.angle_alpha   90.00
_cell.angle_beta   90.00
_cell.angle_gamma   90.00
#
_symmetry.space_group_name_H-M   'P 1'
#
loop_
_entity.id
_entity.type
_entity.pdbx_description
1 polymer ?
#
loop_
_entity_poly.entity_id
_entity_poly.type
_entity_poly.pdbx_seq_one_letter_code
_entity_poly.pdbx_strand_id
1 'polypeptide(L)'
;EAADNGSLWDTAINVPGEISEYSIFWQTIKKDREKNTLSLLFVASRVDEIEKNCDLVRKAGFDPLVVDVRCFALRNILKTHPDGGAKGTQVFVEISGQENYAVCMHDDLPFIYDIYVSDDDSDALVKGGEGLTDELFTRVASQVRTATTSFMKQSGVPGIEEIQFSSSLPFAKKIYERFKSEIVEYKINLMDPFHNLQIPSALKSRLQSEKNGSSFGIALGLATRQLDVFGYFKFVTAVSNINLLPDRADRATKEKKKSVTTSLMQKLSILSTLFFGSTLAIYFYMVTTMYSVSDTESMKINAMNEETKLAEKTEELDKLKAWTQTSGAINSKLLDISFSANLPNGTYVSEIQHYRSKPSLFVFKARDPAISGKIINILSKDFKNVTLKDIQSPNKKGGLNTININYLIK
;
A
#
# COMPACT_ATOMS: atom_id res chain seq x y z
N GLU A 1 10.85 10.55 10.19
CA GLU A 1 11.67 9.98 11.30
C GLU A 1 11.08 10.28 12.68
N ALA A 2 10.64 11.54 12.97
CA ALA A 2 10.07 11.85 14.28
C ALA A 2 8.64 11.30 14.47
N ALA A 3 7.88 11.14 13.41
CA ALA A 3 6.52 10.60 13.43
C ALA A 3 6.46 9.06 13.54
N ASP A 4 7.55 8.37 13.23
CA ASP A 4 7.65 6.92 13.40
C ASP A 4 8.06 6.50 14.83
N ASN A 5 8.52 7.46 15.64
CA ASN A 5 8.80 7.22 17.05
C ASN A 5 7.53 7.49 17.87
N GLY A 6 6.91 6.45 18.38
CA GLY A 6 5.66 6.51 19.18
C GLY A 6 5.63 7.54 20.31
N SER A 7 6.78 8.08 20.73
CA SER A 7 6.88 9.11 21.76
C SER A 7 6.26 10.48 21.42
N LEU A 8 6.03 10.78 20.13
CA LEU A 8 5.35 12.03 19.73
C LEU A 8 3.84 11.99 19.99
N TRP A 9 3.26 10.80 19.97
CA TRP A 9 1.84 10.62 20.15
C TRP A 9 1.42 10.77 21.61
N ASP A 10 2.28 10.35 22.53
CA ASP A 10 2.02 10.45 23.98
C ASP A 10 1.92 11.89 24.49
N THR A 11 2.53 12.84 23.82
CA THR A 11 2.57 14.25 24.25
C THR A 11 1.68 15.18 23.43
N ALA A 12 1.40 14.86 22.17
CA ALA A 12 0.69 15.74 21.24
C ALA A 12 -0.80 15.41 21.10
N ILE A 13 -1.23 14.23 21.49
CA ILE A 13 -2.59 13.74 21.26
C ILE A 13 -3.20 13.27 22.56
N ASN A 14 -4.24 13.97 22.96
CA ASN A 14 -5.02 13.61 24.14
C ASN A 14 -6.21 12.75 23.72
N VAL A 15 -6.04 11.42 23.80
CA VAL A 15 -7.14 10.45 23.66
C VAL A 15 -7.56 9.94 25.02
N PRO A 16 -8.86 9.65 25.25
CA PRO A 16 -9.32 9.05 26.50
C PRO A 16 -8.77 7.63 26.65
N GLY A 17 -7.99 7.34 27.69
CA GLY A 17 -7.39 6.05 27.95
C GLY A 17 -6.00 5.88 27.35
N GLU A 18 -5.60 4.61 27.08
CA GLU A 18 -4.29 4.31 26.56
C GLU A 18 -4.25 4.39 25.03
N ILE A 19 -3.20 4.96 24.48
CA ILE A 19 -3.02 5.12 23.01
C ILE A 19 -2.97 3.75 22.29
N SER A 20 -2.53 2.70 22.97
CA SER A 20 -2.51 1.32 22.49
C SER A 20 -3.91 0.75 22.19
N GLU A 21 -4.97 1.31 22.79
CA GLU A 21 -6.37 0.93 22.54
C GLU A 21 -6.91 1.50 21.21
N TYR A 22 -6.14 2.36 20.53
CA TYR A 22 -6.59 3.04 19.33
C TYR A 22 -5.87 2.53 18.08
N SER A 23 -6.64 2.40 17.01
CA SER A 23 -6.08 2.34 15.66
C SER A 23 -5.91 3.76 15.15
N ILE A 24 -4.68 4.09 14.76
CA ILE A 24 -4.29 5.44 14.40
C ILE A 24 -3.90 5.48 12.94
N PHE A 25 -4.44 6.48 12.22
CA PHE A 25 -3.98 6.88 10.91
C PHE A 25 -3.45 8.30 10.98
N TRP A 26 -2.31 8.55 10.38
CA TRP A 26 -1.77 9.89 10.23
C TRP A 26 -1.12 10.07 8.87
N GLN A 27 -1.16 11.29 8.37
CA GLN A 27 -0.47 11.67 7.13
C GLN A 27 -0.10 13.15 7.15
N THR A 28 1.08 13.46 6.63
CA THR A 28 1.49 14.85 6.44
C THR A 28 0.71 15.47 5.28
N ILE A 29 0.00 16.58 5.56
CA ILE A 29 -0.76 17.34 4.58
C ILE A 29 0.10 18.46 4.00
N LYS A 30 0.77 19.24 4.88
CA LYS A 30 1.58 20.40 4.50
C LYS A 30 2.85 20.46 5.33
N LYS A 31 3.94 20.78 4.68
CA LYS A 31 5.23 21.07 5.32
C LYS A 31 5.59 22.53 5.03
N ASP A 32 5.59 23.35 6.07
CA ASP A 32 6.10 24.73 6.01
C ASP A 32 7.58 24.71 6.41
N ARG A 33 8.45 24.88 5.41
CA ARG A 33 9.90 24.87 5.63
C ARG A 33 10.41 26.12 6.31
N GLU A 34 9.74 27.27 6.12
CA GLU A 34 10.15 28.54 6.69
C GLU A 34 9.86 28.59 8.19
N LYS A 35 8.71 28.07 8.60
CA LYS A 35 8.28 27.99 9.98
C LYS A 35 8.71 26.71 10.69
N ASN A 36 9.34 25.79 9.97
CA ASN A 36 9.70 24.45 10.45
C ASN A 36 8.52 23.69 11.11
N THR A 37 7.32 23.82 10.53
CA THR A 37 6.09 23.21 11.03
C THR A 37 5.55 22.18 10.05
N LEU A 38 4.89 21.16 10.61
CA LEU A 38 4.18 20.11 9.85
C LEU A 38 2.70 20.18 10.21
N SER A 39 1.85 20.22 9.19
CA SER A 39 0.42 19.99 9.35
C SER A 39 0.13 18.52 9.08
N LEU A 40 -0.43 17.85 10.08
CA LEU A 40 -0.76 16.42 10.00
C LEU A 40 -2.28 16.27 10.01
N LEU A 41 -2.80 15.39 9.14
CA LEU A 41 -4.11 14.79 9.35
C LEU A 41 -3.92 13.62 10.30
N PHE A 42 -4.66 13.63 11.39
CA PHE A 42 -4.65 12.60 12.39
C PHE A 42 -6.06 12.06 12.61
N VAL A 43 -6.20 10.77 12.63
CA VAL A 43 -7.47 10.08 12.91
C VAL A 43 -7.18 8.94 13.86
N ALA A 44 -7.94 8.84 14.94
CA ALA A 44 -7.89 7.74 15.88
C ALA A 44 -9.30 7.16 16.11
N SER A 45 -9.42 5.87 16.21
CA SER A 45 -10.65 5.19 16.63
C SER A 45 -10.29 3.99 17.51
N ARG A 46 -11.15 3.68 18.47
CA ARG A 46 -10.95 2.55 19.37
C ARG A 46 -10.96 1.24 18.59
N VAL A 47 -9.98 0.40 18.87
CA VAL A 47 -9.83 -0.90 18.21
C VAL A 47 -11.02 -1.81 18.47
N ASP A 48 -11.57 -1.79 19.69
CA ASP A 48 -12.76 -2.59 20.07
C ASP A 48 -14.01 -2.22 19.25
N GLU A 49 -14.21 -0.93 18.97
CA GLU A 49 -15.32 -0.46 18.10
C GLU A 49 -15.10 -0.86 16.65
N ILE A 50 -13.88 -0.76 16.16
CA ILE A 50 -13.53 -1.19 14.81
C ILE A 50 -13.79 -2.69 14.67
N GLU A 51 -13.28 -3.51 15.60
CA GLU A 51 -13.44 -4.97 15.55
C GLU A 51 -14.89 -5.39 15.65
N LYS A 52 -15.69 -4.75 16.52
CA LYS A 52 -17.13 -5.00 16.62
C LYS A 52 -17.83 -4.80 15.26
N ASN A 53 -17.53 -3.73 14.55
CA ASN A 53 -18.10 -3.46 13.24
C ASN A 53 -17.55 -4.41 12.16
N CYS A 54 -16.27 -4.73 12.20
CA CYS A 54 -15.66 -5.72 11.32
C CYS A 54 -16.26 -7.10 11.49
N ASP A 55 -16.57 -7.51 12.72
CA ASP A 55 -17.21 -8.80 13.01
C ASP A 55 -18.64 -8.90 12.45
N LEU A 56 -19.39 -7.80 12.43
CA LEU A 56 -20.68 -7.77 11.75
C LEU A 56 -20.52 -8.03 10.24
N VAL A 57 -19.54 -7.40 9.62
CA VAL A 57 -19.23 -7.59 8.19
C VAL A 57 -18.79 -9.02 7.91
N ARG A 58 -17.92 -9.59 8.75
CA ARG A 58 -17.45 -10.98 8.64
C ARG A 58 -18.59 -11.98 8.82
N LYS A 59 -19.50 -11.75 9.79
CA LYS A 59 -20.71 -12.57 9.98
C LYS A 59 -21.66 -12.54 8.79
N ALA A 60 -21.67 -11.45 8.04
CA ALA A 60 -22.39 -11.34 6.77
C ALA A 60 -21.68 -12.01 5.58
N GLY A 61 -20.52 -12.64 5.79
CA GLY A 61 -19.76 -13.37 4.76
C GLY A 61 -18.80 -12.49 3.95
N PHE A 62 -18.53 -11.26 4.38
CA PHE A 62 -17.59 -10.35 3.72
C PHE A 62 -16.31 -10.17 4.53
N ASP A 63 -15.21 -9.89 3.83
CA ASP A 63 -13.95 -9.51 4.48
C ASP A 63 -13.80 -7.98 4.46
N PRO A 64 -13.74 -7.32 5.63
CA PRO A 64 -13.54 -5.87 5.69
C PRO A 64 -12.12 -5.52 5.25
N LEU A 65 -11.98 -4.78 4.16
CA LEU A 65 -10.69 -4.36 3.61
C LEU A 65 -10.27 -2.98 4.08
N VAL A 66 -11.24 -2.11 4.37
CA VAL A 66 -11.02 -0.72 4.78
C VAL A 66 -12.04 -0.33 5.83
N VAL A 67 -11.57 0.35 6.86
CA VAL A 67 -12.40 1.10 7.81
C VAL A 67 -12.07 2.58 7.63
N ASP A 68 -13.08 3.35 7.28
CA ASP A 68 -12.98 4.78 7.02
C ASP A 68 -13.83 5.59 8.01
N VAL A 69 -13.64 6.89 8.04
CA VAL A 69 -14.40 7.84 8.83
C VAL A 69 -15.61 8.35 8.03
N ARG A 70 -16.78 8.41 8.67
CA ARG A 70 -18.04 8.81 8.02
C ARG A 70 -17.94 10.14 7.26
N CYS A 71 -17.36 11.15 7.88
CA CYS A 71 -17.23 12.47 7.26
C CYS A 71 -16.42 12.46 5.96
N PHE A 72 -15.42 11.59 5.85
CA PHE A 72 -14.64 11.48 4.62
C PHE A 72 -15.34 10.62 3.56
N ALA A 73 -16.11 9.64 3.97
CA ALA A 73 -16.99 8.93 3.05
C ALA A 73 -18.01 9.89 2.41
N LEU A 74 -18.69 10.72 3.19
CA LEU A 74 -19.62 11.73 2.69
C LEU A 74 -18.93 12.76 1.78
N ARG A 75 -17.73 13.21 2.15
CA ARG A 75 -16.93 14.10 1.28
C ARG A 75 -16.68 13.50 -0.12
N ASN A 76 -16.45 12.19 -0.20
CA ASN A 76 -16.19 11.55 -1.50
C ASN A 76 -17.38 11.66 -2.45
N ILE A 77 -18.61 11.64 -1.94
CA ILE A 77 -19.82 11.90 -2.74
C ILE A 77 -19.84 13.34 -3.25
N LEU A 78 -19.44 14.31 -2.43
CA LEU A 78 -19.43 15.71 -2.88
C LEU A 78 -18.53 15.93 -4.09
N LYS A 79 -17.44 15.17 -4.21
CA LYS A 79 -16.55 15.22 -5.39
C LYS A 79 -17.22 14.76 -6.69
N THR A 80 -18.33 14.00 -6.61
CA THR A 80 -19.08 13.58 -7.78
C THR A 80 -20.10 14.64 -8.25
N HIS A 81 -20.32 15.68 -7.44
CA HIS A 81 -21.21 16.79 -7.79
C HIS A 81 -20.46 17.84 -8.61
N PRO A 82 -20.97 18.23 -9.80
CA PRO A 82 -20.28 19.19 -10.68
C PRO A 82 -20.11 20.57 -10.05
N ASP A 83 -21.00 20.97 -9.16
CA ASP A 83 -20.99 22.27 -8.49
C ASP A 83 -20.19 22.24 -7.18
N GLY A 84 -19.98 21.06 -6.61
CA GLY A 84 -19.37 20.88 -5.28
C GLY A 84 -17.85 20.90 -5.24
N GLY A 85 -17.16 20.94 -6.37
CA GLY A 85 -15.70 20.75 -6.41
C GLY A 85 -14.90 21.85 -7.10
N ALA A 86 -15.55 22.77 -7.78
CA ALA A 86 -14.86 23.66 -8.73
C ALA A 86 -14.09 24.82 -8.11
N LYS A 87 -14.27 25.14 -6.82
CA LYS A 87 -13.65 26.33 -6.19
C LYS A 87 -12.84 26.06 -4.91
N GLY A 88 -12.42 24.83 -4.68
CA GLY A 88 -11.52 24.53 -3.57
C GLY A 88 -12.16 24.52 -2.17
N THR A 89 -13.39 25.02 -2.01
CA THR A 89 -14.08 25.10 -0.71
C THR A 89 -15.39 24.35 -0.75
N GLN A 90 -15.57 23.40 0.15
CA GLN A 90 -16.80 22.61 0.29
C GLN A 90 -17.20 22.60 1.77
N VAL A 91 -18.48 22.76 2.05
CA VAL A 91 -19.03 22.64 3.40
C VAL A 91 -20.19 21.65 3.37
N PHE A 92 -20.19 20.71 4.27
CA PHE A 92 -21.35 19.86 4.50
C PHE A 92 -21.64 19.70 5.99
N VAL A 93 -22.90 19.48 6.28
CA VAL A 93 -23.42 19.29 7.62
C VAL A 93 -24.17 17.99 7.66
N GLU A 94 -23.80 17.11 8.58
CA GLU A 94 -24.52 15.87 8.87
C GLU A 94 -25.24 15.99 10.21
N ILE A 95 -26.55 15.75 10.19
CA ILE A 95 -27.38 15.63 11.40
C ILE A 95 -28.03 14.27 11.40
N SER A 96 -27.52 13.36 12.21
CA SER A 96 -27.99 11.97 12.28
C SER A 96 -28.34 11.51 13.69
N GLY A 97 -28.48 12.44 14.61
CA GLY A 97 -28.83 12.16 16.01
C GLY A 97 -27.60 11.90 16.86
N GLN A 98 -26.98 10.73 16.74
CA GLN A 98 -25.81 10.39 17.57
C GLN A 98 -24.50 11.02 17.08
N GLU A 99 -24.34 11.16 15.78
CA GLU A 99 -23.14 11.75 15.18
C GLU A 99 -23.55 12.96 14.35
N ASN A 100 -23.26 14.15 14.85
CA ASN A 100 -23.61 15.40 14.20
C ASN A 100 -22.35 16.24 14.05
N TYR A 101 -22.05 16.65 12.82
CA TYR A 101 -20.82 17.41 12.55
C TYR A 101 -20.96 18.30 11.32
N ALA A 102 -20.15 19.36 11.29
CA ALA A 102 -19.88 20.13 10.09
C ALA A 102 -18.47 19.85 9.59
N VAL A 103 -18.32 19.58 8.31
CA VAL A 103 -17.01 19.43 7.68
C VAL A 103 -16.84 20.51 6.63
N CYS A 104 -15.82 21.32 6.84
CA CYS A 104 -15.42 22.37 5.91
C CYS A 104 -14.11 21.93 5.26
N MET A 105 -14.08 21.88 3.93
CA MET A 105 -12.92 21.49 3.14
C MET A 105 -12.40 22.69 2.36
N HIS A 106 -11.10 22.90 2.41
CA HIS A 106 -10.41 23.84 1.54
C HIS A 106 -9.09 23.25 1.09
N ASP A 107 -8.86 23.21 -0.23
CA ASP A 107 -7.66 22.60 -0.84
C ASP A 107 -7.37 21.19 -0.32
N ASP A 108 -8.39 20.35 -0.22
CA ASP A 108 -8.34 19.01 0.36
C ASP A 108 -8.01 18.93 1.87
N LEU A 109 -7.91 20.06 2.55
CA LEU A 109 -7.76 20.12 4.00
C LEU A 109 -9.10 20.07 4.70
N PRO A 110 -9.37 19.06 5.53
CA PRO A 110 -10.60 18.97 6.31
C PRO A 110 -10.50 19.76 7.62
N PHE A 111 -11.55 20.50 7.92
CA PHE A 111 -11.81 21.12 9.20
C PHE A 111 -13.13 20.55 9.72
N ILE A 112 -13.05 19.76 10.78
CA ILE A 112 -14.19 19.02 11.34
C ILE A 112 -14.61 19.72 12.62
N TYR A 113 -15.89 20.02 12.74
CA TYR A 113 -16.51 20.64 13.89
C TYR A 113 -17.66 19.76 14.37
N ASP A 114 -17.59 19.31 15.59
CA ASP A 114 -18.68 18.58 16.22
C ASP A 114 -19.86 19.53 16.45
N ILE A 115 -21.07 19.04 16.18
CA ILE A 115 -22.33 19.72 16.48
C ILE A 115 -22.95 18.99 17.64
N TYR A 116 -22.94 19.64 18.79
CA TYR A 116 -23.53 19.07 19.99
C TYR A 116 -25.06 19.07 19.90
N VAL A 117 -25.62 17.90 20.11
CA VAL A 117 -27.06 17.67 20.27
C VAL A 117 -27.24 16.92 21.59
N SER A 118 -28.15 17.40 22.47
CA SER A 118 -28.43 16.71 23.73
C SER A 118 -29.09 15.34 23.48
N ASP A 119 -29.06 14.48 24.48
CA ASP A 119 -29.67 13.15 24.36
C ASP A 119 -31.19 13.23 24.07
N ASP A 120 -31.88 14.18 24.70
CA ASP A 120 -33.30 14.43 24.46
C ASP A 120 -33.57 14.90 23.02
N ASP A 121 -32.73 15.81 22.53
CA ASP A 121 -32.80 16.29 21.15
C ASP A 121 -32.44 15.22 20.13
N SER A 122 -31.46 14.36 20.44
CA SER A 122 -31.09 13.22 19.63
C SER A 122 -32.25 12.21 19.51
N ASP A 123 -32.89 11.92 20.62
CA ASP A 123 -34.11 11.12 20.66
C ASP A 123 -35.25 11.73 19.83
N ALA A 124 -35.44 13.03 19.92
CA ALA A 124 -36.44 13.76 19.14
C ALA A 124 -36.12 13.70 17.63
N LEU A 125 -34.84 13.84 17.24
CA LEU A 125 -34.40 13.70 15.83
C LEU A 125 -34.68 12.30 15.30
N VAL A 126 -34.39 11.26 16.07
CA VAL A 126 -34.62 9.85 15.67
C VAL A 126 -36.11 9.52 15.56
N LYS A 127 -36.90 9.94 16.56
CA LYS A 127 -38.37 9.68 16.60
C LYS A 127 -39.13 10.57 15.61
N GLY A 128 -38.62 11.78 15.36
CA GLY A 128 -39.31 12.80 14.54
C GLY A 128 -40.59 13.32 15.19
N GLY A 129 -41.39 14.05 14.43
CA GLY A 129 -42.70 14.50 14.91
C GLY A 129 -42.64 15.78 15.76
N GLU A 130 -43.41 15.80 16.87
CA GLU A 130 -43.59 16.99 17.73
C GLU A 130 -42.36 17.35 18.57
N GLY A 131 -41.45 16.42 18.78
CA GLY A 131 -40.20 16.65 19.50
C GLY A 131 -39.16 17.50 18.73
N LEU A 132 -39.39 17.79 17.46
CA LEU A 132 -38.51 18.64 16.65
C LEU A 132 -38.87 20.11 16.88
N THR A 133 -38.29 20.70 17.92
CA THR A 133 -38.55 22.09 18.34
C THR A 133 -37.71 23.09 17.53
N ASP A 134 -38.19 24.35 17.46
CA ASP A 134 -37.44 25.42 16.80
C ASP A 134 -36.13 25.76 17.58
N GLU A 135 -36.13 25.60 18.90
CA GLU A 135 -34.95 25.82 19.74
C GLU A 135 -33.82 24.83 19.41
N LEU A 136 -34.14 23.58 19.10
CA LEU A 136 -33.16 22.61 18.65
C LEU A 136 -32.45 23.10 17.38
N PHE A 137 -33.22 23.50 16.37
CA PHE A 137 -32.67 23.96 15.10
C PHE A 137 -31.92 25.29 15.22
N THR A 138 -32.37 26.21 16.09
CA THR A 138 -31.66 27.45 16.39
C THR A 138 -30.29 27.16 17.03
N ARG A 139 -30.22 26.20 17.99
CA ARG A 139 -28.94 25.78 18.57
C ARG A 139 -27.99 25.14 17.55
N VAL A 140 -28.50 24.23 16.71
CA VAL A 140 -27.73 23.59 15.65
C VAL A 140 -27.24 24.64 14.65
N ALA A 141 -28.08 25.53 14.20
CA ALA A 141 -27.74 26.61 13.27
C ALA A 141 -26.67 27.53 13.83
N SER A 142 -26.75 27.87 15.12
CA SER A 142 -25.73 28.70 15.82
C SER A 142 -24.37 28.01 15.81
N GLN A 143 -24.32 26.71 16.06
CA GLN A 143 -23.07 25.94 16.02
C GLN A 143 -22.49 25.89 14.62
N VAL A 144 -23.33 25.68 13.58
CA VAL A 144 -22.88 25.69 12.19
C VAL A 144 -22.34 27.06 11.79
N ARG A 145 -22.95 28.16 12.21
CA ARG A 145 -22.44 29.51 12.00
C ARG A 145 -21.08 29.73 12.69
N THR A 146 -20.92 29.20 13.89
CA THR A 146 -19.65 29.26 14.63
C THR A 146 -18.58 28.45 13.88
N ALA A 147 -18.90 27.24 13.42
CA ALA A 147 -18.01 26.38 12.66
C ALA A 147 -17.56 27.03 11.35
N THR A 148 -18.50 27.56 10.57
CA THR A 148 -18.19 28.22 9.29
C THR A 148 -17.38 29.50 9.47
N THR A 149 -17.67 30.29 10.50
CA THR A 149 -16.91 31.49 10.83
C THR A 149 -15.48 31.15 11.27
N SER A 150 -15.32 30.14 12.11
CA SER A 150 -14.01 29.64 12.56
C SER A 150 -13.19 29.10 11.39
N PHE A 151 -13.84 28.35 10.52
CA PHE A 151 -13.21 27.83 9.31
C PHE A 151 -12.74 28.96 8.38
N MET A 152 -13.58 29.94 8.06
CA MET A 152 -13.18 31.09 7.22
C MET A 152 -11.98 31.83 7.81
N LYS A 153 -11.97 32.04 9.13
CA LYS A 153 -10.86 32.69 9.83
C LYS A 153 -9.56 31.87 9.79
N GLN A 154 -9.65 30.54 9.92
CA GLN A 154 -8.48 29.65 9.92
C GLN A 154 -7.91 29.41 8.53
N SER A 155 -8.78 29.24 7.54
CA SER A 155 -8.40 28.93 6.15
C SER A 155 -8.11 30.16 5.29
N GLY A 156 -8.53 31.36 5.73
CA GLY A 156 -8.42 32.58 4.94
C GLY A 156 -9.41 32.64 3.76
N VAL A 157 -10.42 31.78 3.75
CA VAL A 157 -11.46 31.74 2.70
C VAL A 157 -12.36 32.96 2.86
N PRO A 158 -12.66 33.71 1.78
CA PRO A 158 -13.41 34.96 1.86
C PRO A 158 -14.91 34.75 2.13
N GLY A 159 -15.44 33.58 1.87
CA GLY A 159 -16.85 33.26 2.07
C GLY A 159 -17.21 31.82 1.72
N ILE A 160 -18.37 31.40 2.17
CA ILE A 160 -19.02 30.13 1.87
C ILE A 160 -20.30 30.43 1.11
N GLU A 161 -20.47 29.87 -0.07
CA GLU A 161 -21.65 30.11 -0.91
C GLU A 161 -22.75 29.08 -0.61
N GLU A 162 -22.35 27.83 -0.38
CA GLU A 162 -23.27 26.71 -0.31
C GLU A 162 -22.86 25.71 0.78
N ILE A 163 -23.86 25.16 1.45
CA ILE A 163 -23.73 24.06 2.41
C ILE A 163 -24.54 22.87 1.92
N GLN A 164 -23.91 21.72 1.82
CA GLN A 164 -24.58 20.45 1.57
C GLN A 164 -25.05 19.86 2.90
N PHE A 165 -26.34 19.58 2.99
CA PHE A 165 -26.93 18.97 4.17
C PHE A 165 -27.14 17.48 3.94
N SER A 166 -26.78 16.64 4.90
CA SER A 166 -27.01 15.22 4.91
C SER A 166 -27.64 14.75 6.21
N SER A 167 -28.44 13.70 6.14
CA SER A 167 -28.96 13.04 7.32
C SER A 167 -29.30 11.58 7.01
N SER A 168 -28.87 10.66 7.87
CA SER A 168 -29.25 9.25 7.76
C SER A 168 -30.61 8.93 8.40
N LEU A 169 -31.27 9.92 9.00
CA LEU A 169 -32.53 9.74 9.70
C LEU A 169 -33.73 9.60 8.73
N PRO A 170 -34.79 8.87 9.13
CA PRO A 170 -35.97 8.67 8.28
C PRO A 170 -36.67 9.98 7.90
N PHE A 171 -36.54 11.01 8.71
CA PHE A 171 -37.19 12.31 8.54
C PHE A 171 -36.24 13.37 7.95
N ALA A 172 -35.17 12.95 7.26
CA ALA A 172 -34.14 13.84 6.73
C ALA A 172 -34.67 15.06 6.00
N LYS A 173 -35.71 14.91 5.16
CA LYS A 173 -36.31 16.05 4.45
C LYS A 173 -36.96 17.06 5.39
N LYS A 174 -37.66 16.61 6.45
CA LYS A 174 -38.26 17.51 7.45
C LYS A 174 -37.18 18.25 8.25
N ILE A 175 -36.14 17.53 8.64
CA ILE A 175 -34.98 18.10 9.36
C ILE A 175 -34.29 19.12 8.46
N TYR A 176 -34.06 18.80 7.20
CA TYR A 176 -33.48 19.71 6.22
C TYR A 176 -34.27 21.00 6.05
N GLU A 177 -35.60 20.92 5.88
CA GLU A 177 -36.45 22.11 5.70
C GLU A 177 -36.40 23.02 6.94
N ARG A 178 -36.42 22.44 8.15
CA ARG A 178 -36.29 23.19 9.40
C ARG A 178 -34.88 23.81 9.51
N PHE A 179 -33.84 23.04 9.26
CA PHE A 179 -32.47 23.55 9.28
C PHE A 179 -32.26 24.71 8.29
N LYS A 180 -32.79 24.54 7.08
CA LYS A 180 -32.74 25.56 6.03
C LYS A 180 -33.47 26.84 6.40
N SER A 181 -34.57 26.77 7.13
CA SER A 181 -35.31 27.96 7.58
C SER A 181 -34.54 28.78 8.62
N GLU A 182 -33.66 28.12 9.39
CA GLU A 182 -32.82 28.78 10.41
C GLU A 182 -31.56 29.44 9.83
N ILE A 183 -31.03 28.92 8.71
CA ILE A 183 -29.79 29.42 8.10
C ILE A 183 -30.13 30.04 6.75
N VAL A 184 -30.31 31.34 6.73
CA VAL A 184 -30.70 32.10 5.52
C VAL A 184 -29.50 32.71 4.79
N GLU A 185 -28.35 32.80 5.46
CA GLU A 185 -27.12 33.41 4.94
C GLU A 185 -26.38 32.55 3.93
N TYR A 186 -26.63 31.24 3.90
CA TYR A 186 -26.03 30.29 2.98
C TYR A 186 -27.10 29.59 2.15
N LYS A 187 -26.76 29.25 0.92
CA LYS A 187 -27.57 28.33 0.13
C LYS A 187 -27.44 26.92 0.70
N ILE A 188 -28.53 26.37 1.23
CA ILE A 188 -28.54 25.00 1.79
C ILE A 188 -29.17 24.07 0.75
N ASN A 189 -28.47 23.01 0.40
CA ASN A 189 -28.98 21.95 -0.46
C ASN A 189 -29.02 20.61 0.27
N LEU A 190 -30.10 19.86 0.12
CA LEU A 190 -30.12 18.47 0.56
C LEU A 190 -29.24 17.65 -0.35
N MET A 191 -28.27 16.95 0.22
CA MET A 191 -27.35 16.12 -0.55
C MET A 191 -28.10 14.97 -1.22
N ASP A 192 -27.99 14.87 -2.53
CA ASP A 192 -28.39 13.71 -3.31
C ASP A 192 -27.19 12.84 -3.61
N PRO A 193 -26.97 11.72 -2.89
CA PRO A 193 -25.80 10.88 -3.10
C PRO A 193 -25.79 10.13 -4.43
N PHE A 194 -26.92 10.11 -5.15
CA PHE A 194 -27.04 9.46 -6.45
C PHE A 194 -26.81 10.42 -7.63
N HIS A 195 -26.58 11.68 -7.36
CA HIS A 195 -26.32 12.68 -8.38
C HIS A 195 -25.12 12.27 -9.26
N ASN A 196 -25.30 12.33 -10.59
CA ASN A 196 -24.31 11.91 -11.58
C ASN A 196 -23.89 10.43 -11.56
N LEU A 197 -24.56 9.58 -10.79
CA LEU A 197 -24.29 8.15 -10.82
C LEU A 197 -25.18 7.44 -11.85
N GLN A 198 -24.59 6.53 -12.61
CA GLN A 198 -25.33 5.64 -13.49
C GLN A 198 -25.97 4.52 -12.70
N ILE A 199 -27.27 4.66 -12.39
CA ILE A 199 -28.01 3.67 -11.61
C ILE A 199 -28.59 2.63 -12.55
N PRO A 200 -28.32 1.34 -12.36
CA PRO A 200 -28.95 0.26 -13.11
C PRO A 200 -30.49 0.33 -13.04
N SER A 201 -31.16 0.09 -14.16
CA SER A 201 -32.62 0.20 -14.26
C SER A 201 -33.38 -0.66 -13.22
N ALA A 202 -32.83 -1.84 -12.90
CA ALA A 202 -33.39 -2.74 -11.89
C ALA A 202 -33.40 -2.16 -10.46
N LEU A 203 -32.54 -1.19 -10.18
CA LEU A 203 -32.45 -0.55 -8.85
C LEU A 203 -33.23 0.76 -8.78
N LYS A 204 -33.56 1.39 -9.92
CA LYS A 204 -34.23 2.68 -9.94
C LYS A 204 -35.58 2.68 -9.21
N SER A 205 -36.38 1.65 -9.44
CA SER A 205 -37.71 1.51 -8.77
C SER A 205 -37.60 1.36 -7.27
N ARG A 206 -36.58 0.59 -6.79
CA ARG A 206 -36.33 0.40 -5.37
C ARG A 206 -35.84 1.68 -4.71
N LEU A 207 -34.94 2.40 -5.34
CA LEU A 207 -34.44 3.68 -4.84
C LEU A 207 -35.51 4.78 -4.81
N GLN A 208 -36.42 4.80 -5.79
CA GLN A 208 -37.57 5.72 -5.81
C GLN A 208 -38.57 5.44 -4.67
N SER A 209 -38.63 4.20 -4.18
CA SER A 209 -39.47 3.87 -3.03
C SER A 209 -38.86 4.27 -1.69
N GLU A 210 -37.58 4.55 -1.65
CA GLU A 210 -36.90 4.97 -0.42
C GLU A 210 -37.22 6.44 -0.10
N LYS A 211 -37.69 6.66 1.14
CA LYS A 211 -38.08 7.99 1.60
C LYS A 211 -36.91 8.93 1.83
N ASN A 212 -35.74 8.38 2.09
CA ASN A 212 -34.53 9.14 2.41
C ASN A 212 -33.32 8.64 1.59
N GLY A 213 -33.09 9.24 0.44
CA GLY A 213 -31.91 8.95 -0.40
C GLY A 213 -30.58 9.28 0.28
N SER A 214 -30.53 10.29 1.14
CA SER A 214 -29.27 10.70 1.81
C SER A 214 -28.73 9.64 2.79
N SER A 215 -29.55 8.71 3.25
CA SER A 215 -29.10 7.58 4.09
C SER A 215 -28.05 6.68 3.39
N PHE A 216 -28.01 6.68 2.05
CA PHE A 216 -27.01 5.94 1.27
C PHE A 216 -25.69 6.70 1.07
N GLY A 217 -25.60 7.97 1.53
CA GLY A 217 -24.45 8.84 1.28
C GLY A 217 -23.12 8.21 1.73
N ILE A 218 -23.07 7.64 2.93
CA ILE A 218 -21.88 7.01 3.46
C ILE A 218 -21.48 5.78 2.64
N ALA A 219 -22.43 4.90 2.33
CA ALA A 219 -22.17 3.68 1.56
C ALA A 219 -21.69 4.00 0.14
N LEU A 220 -22.31 4.96 -0.51
CA LEU A 220 -21.90 5.41 -1.84
C LEU A 220 -20.55 6.16 -1.80
N GLY A 221 -20.31 6.96 -0.77
CA GLY A 221 -19.04 7.62 -0.56
C GLY A 221 -17.88 6.64 -0.38
N LEU A 222 -18.12 5.53 0.32
CA LEU A 222 -17.17 4.42 0.39
C LEU A 222 -16.98 3.74 -0.96
N ALA A 223 -18.08 3.51 -1.70
CA ALA A 223 -18.02 2.84 -3.01
C ALA A 223 -17.35 3.69 -4.11
N THR A 224 -17.48 5.02 -4.04
CA THR A 224 -16.82 5.93 -4.99
C THR A 224 -15.38 6.27 -4.63
N ARG A 225 -14.93 5.83 -3.47
CA ARG A 225 -13.56 6.03 -3.03
C ARG A 225 -12.59 5.28 -3.97
N GLN A 226 -11.57 5.99 -4.45
CA GLN A 226 -10.44 5.35 -5.12
C GLN A 226 -9.59 4.66 -4.07
N LEU A 227 -9.81 3.36 -3.91
CA LEU A 227 -9.14 2.57 -2.87
C LEU A 227 -7.75 2.15 -3.34
N ASP A 228 -6.73 2.69 -2.71
CA ASP A 228 -5.41 2.10 -2.72
C ASP A 228 -5.17 1.31 -1.43
N VAL A 229 -5.92 0.22 -1.28
CA VAL A 229 -5.87 -0.64 -0.08
C VAL A 229 -4.46 -1.19 0.17
N PHE A 230 -3.69 -1.39 -0.89
CA PHE A 230 -2.38 -2.05 -0.86
C PHE A 230 -1.20 -1.10 -1.10
N GLY A 231 -1.46 0.19 -1.30
CA GLY A 231 -0.44 1.21 -1.50
C GLY A 231 0.30 1.11 -2.84
N TYR A 232 -0.42 0.78 -3.92
CA TYR A 232 0.13 0.74 -5.28
C TYR A 232 0.12 2.10 -5.97
N PHE A 233 -0.79 2.99 -5.59
CA PHE A 233 -0.95 4.30 -6.22
C PHE A 233 -0.16 5.39 -5.51
N LYS A 234 0.66 6.12 -6.26
CA LYS A 234 1.53 7.17 -5.70
C LYS A 234 0.83 8.50 -5.41
N PHE A 235 -0.38 8.69 -5.93
CA PHE A 235 -1.07 9.99 -5.94
C PHE A 235 -2.42 10.00 -5.21
N VAL A 236 -2.60 9.11 -4.25
CA VAL A 236 -3.81 9.11 -3.42
C VAL A 236 -3.65 10.20 -2.36
N THR A 237 -4.64 11.11 -2.24
CA THR A 237 -4.61 12.15 -1.21
C THR A 237 -4.72 11.56 0.20
N ALA A 238 -4.24 12.29 1.21
CA ALA A 238 -4.31 11.88 2.62
C ALA A 238 -5.70 11.38 3.01
N VAL A 239 -6.71 12.19 2.72
CA VAL A 239 -8.12 11.92 3.04
C VAL A 239 -8.67 10.68 2.32
N SER A 240 -8.16 10.37 1.12
CA SER A 240 -8.59 9.21 0.35
C SER A 240 -7.92 7.91 0.77
N ASN A 241 -6.88 7.98 1.59
CA ASN A 241 -6.06 6.82 1.95
C ASN A 241 -6.25 6.35 3.41
N ILE A 242 -7.22 6.94 4.12
CA ILE A 242 -7.50 6.55 5.50
C ILE A 242 -7.95 5.09 5.55
N ASN A 243 -7.29 4.31 6.38
CA ASN A 243 -7.71 2.96 6.72
C ASN A 243 -7.35 2.69 8.17
N LEU A 244 -8.37 2.54 9.00
CA LEU A 244 -8.24 2.32 10.44
C LEU A 244 -8.20 0.82 10.82
N LEU A 245 -8.17 -0.10 9.85
CA LEU A 245 -7.99 -1.52 10.16
C LEU A 245 -6.66 -1.74 10.91
N PRO A 246 -6.66 -2.40 12.07
CA PRO A 246 -5.45 -2.63 12.85
C PRO A 246 -4.39 -3.45 12.09
N ASP A 247 -4.82 -4.43 11.30
CA ASP A 247 -3.97 -5.37 10.54
C ASP A 247 -3.66 -4.91 9.09
N ARG A 248 -3.96 -3.65 8.74
CA ARG A 248 -3.80 -3.11 7.38
C ARG A 248 -2.40 -3.26 6.79
N ALA A 249 -1.36 -3.07 7.61
CA ALA A 249 0.03 -3.18 7.16
C ALA A 249 0.40 -4.62 6.80
N ASP A 250 -0.04 -5.59 7.61
CA ASP A 250 0.19 -7.00 7.37
C ASP A 250 -0.58 -7.49 6.14
N ARG A 251 -1.83 -7.05 5.98
CA ARG A 251 -2.65 -7.33 4.80
C ARG A 251 -2.00 -6.76 3.54
N ALA A 252 -1.61 -5.50 3.56
CA ALA A 252 -0.93 -4.86 2.43
C ALA A 252 0.35 -5.61 2.02
N THR A 253 1.12 -6.06 3.01
CA THR A 253 2.34 -6.84 2.77
C THR A 253 2.04 -8.21 2.17
N LYS A 254 1.02 -8.91 2.68
CA LYS A 254 0.59 -10.22 2.16
C LYS A 254 0.09 -10.10 0.72
N GLU A 255 -0.73 -9.11 0.42
CA GLU A 255 -1.26 -8.90 -0.93
C GLU A 255 -0.19 -8.45 -1.93
N LYS A 256 0.74 -7.59 -1.52
CA LYS A 256 1.92 -7.27 -2.35
C LYS A 256 2.72 -8.51 -2.70
N LYS A 257 3.01 -9.38 -1.72
CA LYS A 257 3.69 -10.66 -1.95
C LYS A 257 2.89 -11.54 -2.91
N LYS A 258 1.58 -11.68 -2.70
CA LYS A 258 0.69 -12.48 -3.57
C LYS A 258 0.66 -11.93 -5.00
N SER A 259 0.53 -10.62 -5.18
CA SER A 259 0.53 -9.97 -6.50
C SER A 259 1.85 -10.18 -7.24
N VAL A 260 3.00 -10.01 -6.55
CA VAL A 260 4.33 -10.27 -7.14
C VAL A 260 4.45 -11.73 -7.55
N THR A 261 4.06 -12.66 -6.66
CA THR A 261 4.11 -14.10 -6.95
C THR A 261 3.23 -14.46 -8.13
N THR A 262 1.99 -13.95 -8.19
CA THR A 262 1.05 -14.21 -9.30
C THR A 262 1.59 -13.66 -10.62
N SER A 263 2.12 -12.44 -10.62
CA SER A 263 2.73 -11.83 -11.81
C SER A 263 3.96 -12.62 -12.28
N LEU A 264 4.76 -13.12 -11.36
CA LEU A 264 5.95 -13.92 -11.67
C LEU A 264 5.56 -15.29 -12.24
N MET A 265 4.54 -15.95 -11.67
CA MET A 265 3.98 -17.20 -12.18
C MET A 265 3.38 -17.04 -13.58
N GLN A 266 2.67 -15.95 -13.84
CA GLN A 266 2.14 -15.65 -15.18
C GLN A 266 3.26 -15.48 -16.21
N LYS A 267 4.32 -14.73 -15.87
CA LYS A 267 5.48 -14.54 -16.75
C LYS A 267 6.23 -15.86 -17.01
N LEU A 268 6.40 -16.68 -15.98
CA LEU A 268 7.00 -18.00 -16.10
C LEU A 268 6.15 -18.94 -16.96
N SER A 269 4.83 -18.90 -16.82
CA SER A 269 3.91 -19.69 -17.64
C SER A 269 4.02 -19.31 -19.12
N ILE A 270 4.04 -17.99 -19.43
CA ILE A 270 4.22 -17.51 -20.82
C ILE A 270 5.57 -17.96 -21.38
N LEU A 271 6.64 -17.81 -20.59
CA LEU A 271 7.98 -18.22 -21.00
C LEU A 271 8.06 -19.73 -21.26
N SER A 272 7.45 -20.53 -20.38
CA SER A 272 7.34 -21.99 -20.55
C SER A 272 6.59 -22.36 -21.83
N THR A 273 5.46 -21.70 -22.10
CA THR A 273 4.68 -21.96 -23.32
C THR A 273 5.47 -21.62 -24.58
N LEU A 274 6.21 -20.51 -24.58
CA LEU A 274 7.08 -20.13 -25.70
C LEU A 274 8.22 -21.13 -25.89
N PHE A 275 8.81 -21.61 -24.80
CA PHE A 275 9.86 -22.62 -24.85
C PHE A 275 9.36 -23.97 -25.44
N PHE A 276 8.22 -24.45 -24.94
CA PHE A 276 7.60 -25.68 -25.49
C PHE A 276 7.18 -25.51 -26.95
N GLY A 277 6.62 -24.36 -27.32
CA GLY A 277 6.25 -24.05 -28.70
C GLY A 277 7.45 -24.05 -29.66
N SER A 278 8.55 -23.43 -29.22
CA SER A 278 9.80 -23.41 -30.02
C SER A 278 10.45 -24.77 -30.16
N THR A 279 10.48 -25.58 -29.10
CA THR A 279 10.98 -26.97 -29.16
C THR A 279 10.15 -27.85 -30.08
N LEU A 280 8.84 -27.66 -30.04
CA LEU A 280 7.93 -28.42 -30.92
C LEU A 280 8.09 -28.01 -32.39
N ALA A 281 8.26 -26.72 -32.66
CA ALA A 281 8.54 -26.21 -34.00
C ALA A 281 9.89 -26.72 -34.56
N ILE A 282 10.94 -26.76 -33.75
CA ILE A 282 12.24 -27.30 -34.11
C ILE A 282 12.12 -28.81 -34.37
N TYR A 283 11.37 -29.54 -33.54
CA TYR A 283 11.11 -30.95 -33.73
C TYR A 283 10.41 -31.22 -35.06
N PHE A 284 9.33 -30.50 -35.37
CA PHE A 284 8.62 -30.62 -36.65
C PHE A 284 9.51 -30.26 -37.83
N TYR A 285 10.30 -29.21 -37.72
CA TYR A 285 11.26 -28.83 -38.77
C TYR A 285 12.30 -29.95 -39.02
N MET A 286 12.86 -30.55 -37.97
CA MET A 286 13.78 -31.69 -38.10
C MET A 286 13.12 -32.90 -38.74
N VAL A 287 11.91 -33.26 -38.30
CA VAL A 287 11.17 -34.40 -38.87
C VAL A 287 10.87 -34.17 -40.36
N THR A 288 10.39 -32.98 -40.73
CA THR A 288 10.09 -32.67 -42.16
C THR A 288 11.35 -32.65 -43.03
N THR A 289 12.46 -32.15 -42.53
CA THR A 289 13.73 -32.17 -43.29
C THR A 289 14.31 -33.56 -43.39
N MET A 290 14.16 -34.41 -42.38
CA MET A 290 14.61 -35.82 -42.46
C MET A 290 13.77 -36.67 -43.42
N TYR A 291 12.45 -36.40 -43.53
CA TYR A 291 11.59 -37.12 -44.47
C TYR A 291 11.69 -36.65 -45.93
N SER A 292 12.30 -35.51 -46.20
CA SER A 292 12.43 -34.95 -47.56
C SER A 292 13.69 -35.40 -48.31
N VAL A 293 14.58 -36.15 -47.69
CA VAL A 293 15.85 -36.58 -48.30
C VAL A 293 15.72 -38.04 -48.81
N SER A 294 15.46 -38.19 -50.10
CA SER A 294 15.40 -39.49 -50.81
C SER A 294 16.72 -39.80 -51.52
N ASP A 295 17.86 -39.65 -50.87
CA ASP A 295 19.12 -40.05 -51.47
C ASP A 295 19.98 -40.84 -50.48
N THR A 296 19.91 -42.17 -50.62
CA THR A 296 20.49 -43.15 -49.69
C THR A 296 22.01 -43.23 -49.72
N GLU A 297 22.71 -42.70 -50.72
CA GLU A 297 24.19 -42.68 -50.73
C GLU A 297 24.80 -41.47 -50.04
N SER A 298 24.21 -40.30 -50.18
CA SER A 298 24.63 -39.10 -49.42
C SER A 298 24.34 -39.22 -47.93
N MET A 299 23.32 -39.96 -47.52
CA MET A 299 23.02 -40.24 -46.11
C MET A 299 24.10 -41.08 -45.42
N LYS A 300 24.69 -42.08 -46.13
CA LYS A 300 25.75 -42.90 -45.51
C LYS A 300 27.03 -42.12 -45.24
N ILE A 301 27.39 -41.23 -46.15
CA ILE A 301 28.60 -40.40 -46.01
C ILE A 301 28.36 -39.35 -44.91
N ASN A 302 27.17 -38.77 -44.87
CA ASN A 302 26.82 -37.80 -43.81
C ASN A 302 26.67 -38.48 -42.44
N ALA A 303 26.12 -39.67 -42.35
CA ALA A 303 26.03 -40.43 -41.10
C ALA A 303 27.41 -40.80 -40.53
N MET A 304 28.35 -41.19 -41.36
CA MET A 304 29.72 -41.47 -40.91
C MET A 304 30.46 -40.19 -40.48
N ASN A 305 30.19 -39.06 -41.14
CA ASN A 305 30.75 -37.78 -40.72
C ASN A 305 30.06 -37.20 -39.45
N GLU A 306 28.79 -37.52 -39.21
CA GLU A 306 28.13 -37.15 -37.99
C GLU A 306 28.49 -38.04 -36.81
N GLU A 307 28.68 -39.36 -37.01
CA GLU A 307 29.22 -40.24 -35.95
C GLU A 307 30.60 -39.81 -35.47
N THR A 308 31.49 -39.44 -36.39
CA THR A 308 32.81 -38.88 -35.98
C THR A 308 32.67 -37.55 -35.26
N LYS A 309 31.80 -36.65 -35.70
CA LYS A 309 31.52 -35.40 -35.00
C LYS A 309 30.80 -35.60 -33.66
N LEU A 310 29.95 -36.61 -33.55
CA LEU A 310 29.27 -37.01 -32.30
C LEU A 310 30.28 -37.59 -31.30
N ALA A 311 31.22 -38.40 -31.77
CA ALA A 311 32.28 -38.92 -30.92
C ALA A 311 33.19 -37.80 -30.38
N GLU A 312 33.58 -36.83 -31.23
CA GLU A 312 34.33 -35.65 -30.78
C GLU A 312 33.53 -34.78 -29.81
N LYS A 313 32.26 -34.53 -30.11
CA LYS A 313 31.38 -33.77 -29.21
C LYS A 313 31.08 -34.49 -27.90
N THR A 314 30.97 -35.82 -27.92
CA THR A 314 30.76 -36.59 -26.71
C THR A 314 32.01 -36.57 -25.83
N GLU A 315 33.19 -36.61 -26.43
CA GLU A 315 34.44 -36.43 -25.67
C GLU A 315 34.58 -34.98 -25.11
N GLU A 316 34.16 -33.94 -25.85
CA GLU A 316 34.08 -32.59 -25.37
C GLU A 316 33.02 -32.44 -24.26
N LEU A 317 31.88 -33.09 -24.39
CA LEU A 317 30.80 -33.07 -23.42
C LEU A 317 31.17 -33.81 -22.13
N ASP A 318 31.93 -34.90 -22.23
CA ASP A 318 32.48 -35.58 -21.05
C ASP A 318 33.60 -34.77 -20.36
N LYS A 319 34.42 -34.08 -21.14
CA LYS A 319 35.36 -33.06 -20.62
C LYS A 319 34.64 -31.90 -19.94
N LEU A 320 33.55 -31.43 -20.55
CA LEU A 320 32.69 -30.35 -19.96
C LEU A 320 31.90 -30.86 -18.74
N LYS A 321 31.40 -32.10 -18.74
CA LYS A 321 30.75 -32.69 -17.56
C LYS A 321 31.71 -32.90 -16.42
N ALA A 322 32.90 -33.39 -16.68
CA ALA A 322 33.97 -33.49 -15.68
C ALA A 322 34.34 -32.06 -15.14
N TRP A 323 34.39 -31.08 -16.01
CA TRP A 323 34.65 -29.70 -15.64
C TRP A 323 33.48 -29.07 -14.86
N THR A 324 32.21 -29.29 -15.26
CA THR A 324 31.01 -28.80 -14.55
C THR A 324 30.79 -29.47 -13.21
N GLN A 325 31.08 -30.78 -13.09
CA GLN A 325 31.02 -31.47 -11.79
C GLN A 325 32.06 -30.92 -10.82
N THR A 326 33.26 -30.65 -11.28
CA THR A 326 34.32 -30.05 -10.47
C THR A 326 34.03 -28.58 -10.16
N SER A 327 33.57 -27.82 -11.15
CA SER A 327 33.23 -26.40 -10.99
C SER A 327 31.92 -26.20 -10.22
N GLY A 328 30.93 -27.09 -10.35
CA GLY A 328 29.67 -27.03 -9.63
C GLY A 328 29.84 -27.24 -8.12
N ALA A 329 30.70 -28.18 -7.71
CA ALA A 329 31.04 -28.40 -6.32
C ALA A 329 31.84 -27.23 -5.71
N ILE A 330 32.67 -26.60 -6.50
CA ILE A 330 33.43 -25.39 -6.12
C ILE A 330 32.47 -24.19 -6.00
N ASN A 331 31.59 -23.98 -6.96
CA ASN A 331 30.61 -22.88 -6.96
C ASN A 331 29.63 -23.00 -5.79
N SER A 332 29.16 -24.21 -5.43
CA SER A 332 28.28 -24.40 -4.28
C SER A 332 28.98 -24.05 -2.96
N LYS A 333 30.23 -24.47 -2.77
CA LYS A 333 31.01 -24.09 -1.58
C LYS A 333 31.32 -22.61 -1.49
N LEU A 334 31.59 -21.96 -2.62
CA LEU A 334 31.82 -20.52 -2.70
C LEU A 334 30.54 -19.73 -2.43
N LEU A 335 29.39 -20.20 -2.93
CA LEU A 335 28.10 -19.63 -2.67
C LEU A 335 27.66 -19.80 -1.21
N ASP A 336 27.89 -20.96 -0.61
CA ASP A 336 27.59 -21.21 0.80
C ASP A 336 28.36 -20.25 1.72
N ILE A 337 29.57 -19.90 1.39
CA ILE A 337 30.38 -18.95 2.15
C ILE A 337 29.89 -17.51 1.93
N SER A 338 29.50 -17.18 0.70
CA SER A 338 28.97 -15.85 0.36
C SER A 338 27.64 -15.55 1.06
N PHE A 339 26.83 -16.58 1.30
CA PHE A 339 25.50 -16.50 1.91
C PHE A 339 25.45 -17.05 3.34
N SER A 340 26.57 -17.55 3.90
CA SER A 340 26.56 -18.16 5.22
C SER A 340 26.28 -17.13 6.32
N ALA A 341 25.29 -17.45 7.16
CA ALA A 341 24.97 -16.72 8.39
C ALA A 341 26.12 -16.69 9.43
N ASN A 342 27.27 -17.28 9.11
CA ASN A 342 28.42 -17.42 10.00
C ASN A 342 29.47 -16.31 9.82
N LEU A 343 29.29 -15.40 8.87
CA LEU A 343 30.20 -14.26 8.76
C LEU A 343 29.95 -13.29 9.93
N PRO A 344 31.02 -12.70 10.49
CA PRO A 344 30.87 -11.72 11.57
C PRO A 344 29.97 -10.53 11.14
N ASN A 345 29.16 -10.04 12.07
CA ASN A 345 28.23 -8.95 11.80
C ASN A 345 28.91 -7.73 11.17
N GLY A 346 28.32 -7.21 10.10
CA GLY A 346 28.85 -6.06 9.36
C GLY A 346 29.99 -6.42 8.38
N THR A 347 30.17 -7.71 8.07
CA THR A 347 31.11 -8.21 7.07
C THR A 347 30.33 -8.82 5.89
N TYR A 348 30.76 -8.55 4.67
CA TYR A 348 30.25 -9.22 3.48
C TYR A 348 31.34 -9.48 2.44
N VAL A 349 31.12 -10.50 1.62
CA VAL A 349 31.99 -10.82 0.49
C VAL A 349 31.72 -9.82 -0.62
N SER A 350 32.74 -9.09 -1.03
CA SER A 350 32.66 -8.10 -2.12
C SER A 350 33.02 -8.72 -3.46
N GLU A 351 33.97 -9.62 -3.48
CA GLU A 351 34.48 -10.23 -4.71
C GLU A 351 35.13 -11.58 -4.40
N ILE A 352 35.01 -12.51 -5.34
CA ILE A 352 35.68 -13.81 -5.29
C ILE A 352 36.41 -13.99 -6.62
N GLN A 353 37.74 -14.07 -6.56
CA GLN A 353 38.59 -14.38 -7.71
C GLN A 353 39.14 -15.79 -7.58
N HIS A 354 38.73 -16.67 -8.49
CA HIS A 354 39.18 -18.04 -8.49
C HIS A 354 40.16 -18.27 -9.64
N TYR A 355 41.36 -18.82 -9.29
CA TYR A 355 42.42 -19.13 -10.23
C TYR A 355 42.76 -20.62 -10.19
N ARG A 356 42.93 -21.25 -11.37
CA ARG A 356 43.20 -22.71 -11.50
C ARG A 356 44.58 -23.11 -11.05
N SER A 357 45.57 -22.23 -11.15
CA SER A 357 47.01 -22.55 -10.91
C SER A 357 47.71 -21.58 -9.97
N LYS A 358 46.99 -20.66 -9.35
CA LYS A 358 47.50 -19.67 -8.40
C LYS A 358 46.59 -19.64 -7.19
N PRO A 359 47.04 -19.14 -6.03
CA PRO A 359 46.15 -18.90 -4.90
C PRO A 359 44.97 -18.00 -5.33
N SER A 360 43.78 -18.47 -5.07
CA SER A 360 42.53 -17.75 -5.31
C SER A 360 42.33 -16.68 -4.22
N LEU A 361 41.52 -15.66 -4.48
CA LEU A 361 41.38 -14.50 -3.61
C LEU A 361 39.90 -14.29 -3.22
N PHE A 362 39.67 -14.18 -1.92
CA PHE A 362 38.45 -13.60 -1.36
C PHE A 362 38.67 -12.14 -0.99
N VAL A 363 37.75 -11.27 -1.36
CA VAL A 363 37.72 -9.86 -1.00
C VAL A 363 36.52 -9.61 -0.08
N PHE A 364 36.77 -9.28 1.16
CA PHE A 364 35.74 -8.92 2.14
C PHE A 364 35.72 -7.43 2.40
N LYS A 365 34.56 -6.92 2.71
CA LYS A 365 34.36 -5.57 3.22
C LYS A 365 33.90 -5.65 4.69
N ALA A 366 34.60 -4.97 5.58
CA ALA A 366 34.28 -4.94 7.01
C ALA A 366 34.56 -3.59 7.65
N ARG A 367 33.81 -3.24 8.68
CA ARG A 367 34.06 -2.00 9.46
C ARG A 367 35.32 -2.11 10.32
N ASP A 368 35.52 -3.26 10.93
CA ASP A 368 36.64 -3.52 11.84
C ASP A 368 37.67 -4.45 11.17
N PRO A 369 38.89 -4.01 10.92
CA PRO A 369 39.94 -4.84 10.34
C PRO A 369 40.37 -6.01 11.24
N ALA A 370 40.14 -5.94 12.56
CA ALA A 370 40.47 -7.01 13.52
C ALA A 370 39.66 -8.29 13.30
N ILE A 371 38.56 -8.21 12.52
CA ILE A 371 37.71 -9.35 12.14
C ILE A 371 38.41 -10.32 11.19
N SER A 372 39.52 -9.93 10.55
CA SER A 372 40.26 -10.77 9.58
C SER A 372 40.65 -12.15 10.13
N GLY A 373 41.05 -12.24 11.39
CA GLY A 373 41.36 -13.50 12.04
C GLY A 373 40.17 -14.45 12.18
N LYS A 374 38.98 -13.91 12.45
CA LYS A 374 37.74 -14.70 12.52
C LYS A 374 37.31 -15.20 11.12
N ILE A 375 37.48 -14.39 10.09
CA ILE A 375 37.19 -14.76 8.70
C ILE A 375 38.13 -15.89 8.25
N ILE A 376 39.46 -15.78 8.54
CA ILE A 376 40.44 -16.81 8.24
C ILE A 376 40.05 -18.14 8.90
N ASN A 377 39.61 -18.11 10.15
CA ASN A 377 39.23 -19.30 10.90
C ASN A 377 37.96 -19.97 10.31
N ILE A 378 37.00 -19.18 9.82
CA ILE A 378 35.83 -19.69 9.14
C ILE A 378 36.24 -20.35 7.81
N LEU A 379 37.04 -19.67 6.99
CA LEU A 379 37.45 -20.16 5.69
C LEU A 379 38.35 -21.39 5.78
N SER A 380 39.18 -21.51 6.82
CA SER A 380 40.10 -22.64 7.02
C SER A 380 39.38 -23.98 7.24
N LYS A 381 38.10 -23.98 7.54
CA LYS A 381 37.29 -25.20 7.62
C LYS A 381 37.07 -25.84 6.24
N ASP A 382 36.92 -25.03 5.20
CA ASP A 382 36.56 -25.50 3.87
C ASP A 382 37.70 -25.40 2.84
N PHE A 383 38.70 -24.55 3.08
CA PHE A 383 39.83 -24.30 2.17
C PHE A 383 41.17 -24.62 2.81
N LYS A 384 42.16 -24.87 1.94
CA LYS A 384 43.59 -25.04 2.37
C LYS A 384 44.36 -23.75 2.21
N ASN A 385 45.40 -23.59 3.00
CA ASN A 385 46.35 -22.47 2.92
C ASN A 385 45.68 -21.09 2.90
N VAL A 386 44.72 -20.91 3.79
CA VAL A 386 44.00 -19.63 3.95
C VAL A 386 44.94 -18.64 4.64
N THR A 387 45.35 -17.61 3.94
CA THR A 387 46.29 -16.59 4.46
C THR A 387 45.80 -15.19 4.16
N LEU A 388 46.01 -14.28 5.09
CA LEU A 388 45.75 -12.86 4.87
C LEU A 388 46.79 -12.33 3.87
N LYS A 389 46.28 -11.71 2.77
CA LYS A 389 47.12 -11.07 1.77
C LYS A 389 47.46 -9.63 2.19
N ASP A 390 46.41 -8.82 2.37
CA ASP A 390 46.50 -7.44 2.82
C ASP A 390 45.21 -6.92 3.40
N ILE A 391 45.26 -5.78 4.07
CA ILE A 391 44.09 -5.02 4.53
C ILE A 391 44.26 -3.60 4.05
N GLN A 392 43.29 -3.12 3.28
CA GLN A 392 43.28 -1.76 2.74
C GLN A 392 42.23 -0.90 3.47
N SER A 393 42.72 0.19 4.04
CA SER A 393 41.81 1.17 4.67
C SER A 393 41.05 1.99 3.64
N PRO A 394 39.80 2.43 3.95
CA PRO A 394 39.01 3.16 3.03
C PRO A 394 39.54 4.57 2.76
N ASN A 395 39.48 5.03 1.53
CA ASN A 395 39.91 6.37 1.12
C ASN A 395 38.99 7.52 1.62
N LYS A 396 37.84 7.21 2.24
CA LYS A 396 36.90 8.19 2.80
C LYS A 396 36.59 7.86 4.26
N LYS A 397 36.51 8.88 5.12
CA LYS A 397 36.07 8.75 6.51
C LYS A 397 34.68 8.06 6.58
N GLY A 398 34.58 6.94 7.28
CA GLY A 398 33.35 6.14 7.40
C GLY A 398 33.18 5.01 6.38
N GLY A 399 34.14 4.81 5.46
CA GLY A 399 34.17 3.68 4.53
C GLY A 399 34.52 2.34 5.23
N LEU A 400 34.34 1.24 4.49
CA LEU A 400 34.66 -0.11 4.95
C LEU A 400 36.09 -0.49 4.57
N ASN A 401 36.81 -1.17 5.46
CA ASN A 401 38.10 -1.78 5.17
C ASN A 401 37.93 -2.92 4.18
N THR A 402 38.87 -3.05 3.24
CA THR A 402 38.96 -4.17 2.30
C THR A 402 39.96 -5.18 2.82
N ILE A 403 39.50 -6.40 3.08
CA ILE A 403 40.31 -7.50 3.60
C ILE A 403 40.50 -8.53 2.49
N ASN A 404 41.72 -8.71 2.03
CA ASN A 404 42.08 -9.63 0.96
C ASN A 404 42.65 -10.91 1.54
N ILE A 405 42.05 -12.06 1.26
CA ILE A 405 42.45 -13.37 1.80
C ILE A 405 42.73 -14.33 0.65
N ASN A 406 43.93 -14.87 0.60
CA ASN A 406 44.27 -15.93 -0.34
C ASN A 406 43.79 -17.29 0.20
N TYR A 407 43.40 -18.19 -0.71
CA TYR A 407 43.00 -19.55 -0.39
C TYR A 407 43.35 -20.52 -1.50
N LEU A 408 43.43 -21.80 -1.16
CA LEU A 408 43.48 -22.92 -2.10
C LEU A 408 42.32 -23.85 -1.82
N ILE A 409 41.76 -24.39 -2.89
CA ILE A 409 40.65 -25.36 -2.78
C ILE A 409 41.21 -26.69 -2.27
N LYS A 410 40.45 -27.32 -1.34
CA LYS A 410 40.76 -28.65 -0.80
C LYS A 410 40.61 -29.74 -1.85
#